data_1b777c6f55fcc13b39ac4e29d5575f8a
#
_entry.id   1b777c6f55fcc13b39ac4e29d5575f8a
#
_cell.length_a   1.000
_cell.length_b   1.000
_cell.length_c   1.000
_cell.angle_alpha   90.00
_cell.angle_beta   90.00
_cell.angle_gamma   90.00
#
_symmetry.space_group_name_H-M   'P 1'
#
loop_
_entity.id
_entity.type
_entity.pdbx_description
1 polymer ?
#
loop_
_entity_poly.entity_id
_entity_poly.type
_entity_poly.pdbx_seq_one_letter_code
_entity_poly.pdbx_strand_id
1 'polypeptide(L)'
;MKEYKKRIADKLLEYRLEEVGAVLIEGPKWCGKTTTAEQKAKSVLYMADPDNQNNYLEMANLKIKMLLKGEKPRLIDEWQIIPQIWDAIRFEVDHQGEEGLFILTGSAVPASSEKIHHTGTGRFAWITMRPMSLWESGESTGEVSISELFKGNANLEGFNKLKLEDIAYLVCRGGWPSATTKNPRAALRQAYNYYDAVVKTDISRVDEISRNSERTKLLLRSYARSQGGQVSIGAIRQDMMENDDETLADKTVQSYIGALKKIFVIEDMPAWNPNLRSKTAIRSAETRYFVDPSIAVAALGLGPDDLINDLETFGLLFETLCVRDLRVYADAIDGNVYHYRDKNGLECDAVIHLRNGSYGLIEIKLGGAQAIEKGVSTLTALADKIDTTKMKAPSFMMVLTAVGDYAYRREDGVYVVPIGCLKD
;
A
#
# COMPACT_ATOMS: atom_id res chain seq x y z
N MET A 1 26.99 1.50 -8.33
CA MET A 1 25.67 1.72 -7.68
C MET A 1 24.62 1.04 -8.55
N LYS A 2 23.59 0.42 -7.95
CA LYS A 2 22.45 -0.07 -8.73
C LYS A 2 21.69 1.12 -9.29
N GLU A 3 21.24 1.03 -10.54
CA GLU A 3 20.44 2.07 -11.17
C GLU A 3 19.13 2.28 -10.41
N TYR A 4 18.80 3.55 -10.13
CA TYR A 4 17.55 3.91 -9.46
C TYR A 4 16.39 3.74 -10.43
N LYS A 5 15.37 2.98 -10.01
CA LYS A 5 14.11 2.90 -10.74
C LYS A 5 13.17 4.00 -10.27
N LYS A 6 12.72 4.84 -11.19
CA LYS A 6 11.78 5.93 -10.89
C LYS A 6 10.50 5.39 -10.24
N ARG A 7 10.01 6.14 -9.26
CA ARG A 7 8.79 5.83 -8.51
C ARG A 7 7.72 6.89 -8.80
N ILE A 8 6.47 6.50 -8.69
CA ILE A 8 5.35 7.45 -8.66
C ILE A 8 5.52 8.43 -7.50
N ALA A 9 6.01 7.94 -6.38
CA ALA A 9 6.34 8.76 -5.21
C ALA A 9 7.35 9.90 -5.49
N ASP A 10 8.18 9.83 -6.54
CA ASP A 10 9.13 10.90 -6.89
C ASP A 10 8.39 12.21 -7.25
N LYS A 11 7.36 12.10 -8.09
CA LYS A 11 6.52 13.26 -8.46
C LYS A 11 5.69 13.76 -7.29
N LEU A 12 5.13 12.83 -6.50
CA LEU A 12 4.38 13.20 -5.31
C LEU A 12 5.25 13.97 -4.33
N LEU A 13 6.50 13.54 -4.14
CA LEU A 13 7.46 14.24 -3.28
C LEU A 13 7.76 15.64 -3.79
N GLU A 14 7.96 15.81 -5.11
CA GLU A 14 8.13 17.15 -5.74
C GLU A 14 6.94 18.06 -5.40
N TYR A 15 5.72 17.63 -5.70
CA TYR A 15 4.53 18.44 -5.45
C TYR A 15 4.35 18.78 -3.97
N ARG A 16 4.54 17.79 -3.08
CA ARG A 16 4.40 18.03 -1.63
C ARG A 16 5.47 18.98 -1.08
N LEU A 17 6.69 18.95 -1.63
CA LEU A 17 7.74 19.90 -1.25
C LEU A 17 7.45 21.34 -1.71
N GLU A 18 6.64 21.54 -2.75
CA GLU A 18 6.16 22.85 -3.18
C GLU A 18 4.96 23.34 -2.34
N GLU A 19 4.27 22.46 -1.63
CA GLU A 19 3.05 22.79 -0.87
C GLU A 19 3.33 23.11 0.61
N VAL A 20 4.34 22.48 1.21
CA VAL A 20 4.58 22.53 2.67
C VAL A 20 6.06 22.54 3.01
N GLY A 21 6.39 22.98 4.24
CA GLY A 21 7.78 23.04 4.72
C GLY A 21 8.44 21.68 4.99
N ALA A 22 7.66 20.61 5.27
CA ALA A 22 8.20 19.29 5.54
C ALA A 22 7.32 18.17 4.95
N VAL A 23 7.93 17.12 4.42
CA VAL A 23 7.24 15.95 3.89
C VAL A 23 7.71 14.69 4.60
N LEU A 24 6.76 13.92 5.16
CA LEU A 24 7.02 12.60 5.73
C LEU A 24 6.71 11.50 4.71
N ILE A 25 7.69 10.69 4.39
CA ILE A 25 7.53 9.45 3.61
C ILE A 25 7.50 8.27 4.58
N GLU A 26 6.34 7.66 4.71
CA GLU A 26 6.13 6.47 5.55
C GLU A 26 5.82 5.23 4.71
N GLY A 27 5.92 4.04 5.30
CA GLY A 27 5.63 2.78 4.62
C GLY A 27 6.52 1.63 5.12
N PRO A 28 6.32 0.40 4.60
CA PRO A 28 7.02 -0.79 5.07
C PRO A 28 8.53 -0.66 4.88
N LYS A 29 9.28 -1.41 5.68
CA LYS A 29 10.73 -1.55 5.47
C LYS A 29 11.00 -2.08 4.06
N TRP A 30 12.13 -1.69 3.47
CA TRP A 30 12.62 -2.15 2.16
C TRP A 30 11.80 -1.72 0.95
N CYS A 31 10.75 -0.88 1.09
CA CYS A 31 9.99 -0.36 -0.06
C CYS A 31 10.70 0.77 -0.83
N GLY A 32 11.83 1.30 -0.31
CA GLY A 32 12.69 2.26 -1.01
C GLY A 32 12.56 3.72 -0.56
N LYS A 33 11.96 4.01 0.59
CA LYS A 33 11.72 5.38 1.11
C LYS A 33 12.96 6.26 1.11
N THR A 34 14.04 5.78 1.77
CA THR A 34 15.31 6.51 1.86
C THR A 34 15.88 6.81 0.48
N THR A 35 15.91 5.80 -0.41
CA THR A 35 16.46 5.98 -1.76
C THR A 35 15.64 6.98 -2.60
N THR A 36 14.31 6.98 -2.48
CA THR A 36 13.44 7.97 -3.12
C THR A 36 13.66 9.37 -2.55
N ALA A 37 13.76 9.50 -1.22
CA ALA A 37 14.02 10.77 -0.56
C ALA A 37 15.40 11.37 -0.95
N GLU A 38 16.42 10.53 -1.09
CA GLU A 38 17.77 10.92 -1.52
C GLU A 38 17.80 11.54 -2.92
N GLN A 39 16.84 11.18 -3.81
CA GLN A 39 16.78 11.78 -5.16
C GLN A 39 16.47 13.29 -5.13
N LYS A 40 15.89 13.79 -4.03
CA LYS A 40 15.50 15.20 -3.86
C LYS A 40 16.28 15.92 -2.76
N ALA A 41 16.87 15.20 -1.84
CA ALA A 41 17.61 15.77 -0.71
C ALA A 41 18.94 16.39 -1.17
N LYS A 42 19.24 17.59 -0.66
CA LYS A 42 20.56 18.24 -0.82
C LYS A 42 21.53 17.94 0.34
N SER A 43 20.99 17.57 1.47
CA SER A 43 21.77 17.05 2.60
C SER A 43 21.01 15.94 3.33
N VAL A 44 21.74 15.01 3.94
CA VAL A 44 21.14 13.83 4.59
C VAL A 44 21.67 13.70 6.02
N LEU A 45 20.77 13.30 6.93
CA LEU A 45 21.08 12.87 8.28
C LEU A 45 20.51 11.46 8.50
N TYR A 46 21.38 10.47 8.58
CA TYR A 46 21.00 9.08 8.86
C TYR A 46 20.96 8.85 10.36
N MET A 47 19.76 8.86 10.98
CA MET A 47 19.62 8.70 12.43
C MET A 47 20.04 7.31 12.92
N ALA A 48 19.98 6.30 12.07
CA ALA A 48 20.38 4.93 12.38
C ALA A 48 21.87 4.64 12.15
N ASP A 49 22.70 5.65 11.84
CA ASP A 49 24.14 5.49 11.67
C ASP A 49 24.78 5.05 12.99
N PRO A 50 25.32 3.81 13.09
CA PRO A 50 25.83 3.27 14.35
C PRO A 50 27.01 4.06 14.92
N ASP A 51 27.82 4.70 14.08
CA ASP A 51 28.97 5.47 14.50
C ASP A 51 28.58 6.83 15.11
N ASN A 52 27.44 7.35 14.74
CA ASN A 52 26.99 8.70 15.11
C ASN A 52 25.70 8.74 15.95
N GLN A 53 24.98 7.64 16.10
CA GLN A 53 23.67 7.61 16.77
C GLN A 53 23.71 8.17 18.19
N ASN A 54 24.71 7.81 19.00
CA ASN A 54 24.86 8.32 20.36
C ASN A 54 25.12 9.83 20.36
N ASN A 55 25.96 10.32 19.46
CA ASN A 55 26.23 11.75 19.31
C ASN A 55 24.97 12.52 18.93
N TYR A 56 24.12 11.95 18.05
CA TYR A 56 22.84 12.58 17.67
C TYR A 56 21.88 12.64 18.85
N LEU A 57 21.81 11.61 19.69
CA LEU A 57 21.00 11.62 20.92
C LEU A 57 21.48 12.69 21.90
N GLU A 58 22.79 12.83 22.12
CA GLU A 58 23.36 13.88 22.96
C GLU A 58 23.09 15.29 22.40
N MET A 59 23.30 15.47 21.07
CA MET A 59 22.99 16.73 20.40
C MET A 59 21.52 17.10 20.50
N ALA A 60 20.63 16.11 20.39
CA ALA A 60 19.18 16.34 20.53
C ALA A 60 18.81 16.82 21.93
N ASN A 61 19.46 16.30 22.97
CA ASN A 61 19.25 16.71 24.36
C ASN A 61 19.82 18.10 24.67
N LEU A 62 20.96 18.45 24.07
CA LEU A 62 21.62 19.74 24.30
C LEU A 62 21.05 20.87 23.43
N LYS A 63 20.93 20.64 22.13
CA LYS A 63 20.49 21.64 21.15
C LYS A 63 20.02 20.99 19.84
N ILE A 64 18.80 20.45 19.85
CA ILE A 64 18.20 19.69 18.75
C ILE A 64 18.26 20.40 17.37
N LYS A 65 18.20 21.74 17.36
CA LYS A 65 18.34 22.53 16.12
C LYS A 65 19.66 22.32 15.37
N MET A 66 20.70 21.79 16.01
CA MET A 66 21.96 21.47 15.35
C MET A 66 21.80 20.32 14.34
N LEU A 67 20.90 19.38 14.61
CA LEU A 67 20.56 18.27 13.71
C LEU A 67 19.85 18.75 12.43
N LEU A 68 19.18 19.91 12.49
CA LEU A 68 18.43 20.50 11.37
C LEU A 68 19.29 21.31 10.40
N LYS A 69 20.57 21.56 10.73
CA LYS A 69 21.51 22.34 9.90
C LYS A 69 21.96 21.51 8.70
N GLY A 70 21.91 22.13 7.51
CA GLY A 70 22.32 21.55 6.22
C GLY A 70 21.53 22.17 5.07
N GLU A 71 21.98 21.91 3.85
CA GLU A 71 21.31 22.35 2.64
C GLU A 71 19.90 21.75 2.54
N LYS A 72 18.97 22.54 1.97
CA LYS A 72 17.54 22.17 1.88
C LYS A 72 17.16 21.78 0.42
N PRO A 73 16.29 20.79 0.25
CA PRO A 73 15.65 19.94 1.24
C PRO A 73 16.66 19.07 2.04
N ARG A 74 16.48 19.00 3.38
CA ARG A 74 17.29 18.12 4.23
C ARG A 74 16.52 16.85 4.56
N LEU A 75 17.09 15.70 4.22
CA LEU A 75 16.56 14.40 4.61
C LEU A 75 16.96 14.05 6.07
N ILE A 76 15.97 13.66 6.85
CA ILE A 76 16.11 13.06 8.16
C ILE A 76 15.60 11.61 8.06
N ASP A 77 16.54 10.68 7.90
CA ASP A 77 16.22 9.27 7.72
C ASP A 77 16.00 8.56 9.06
N GLU A 78 14.93 7.73 9.17
CA GLU A 78 14.48 7.04 10.39
C GLU A 78 14.24 8.03 11.56
N TRP A 79 13.50 9.12 11.30
CA TRP A 79 13.26 10.23 12.24
C TRP A 79 12.70 9.77 13.59
N GLN A 80 11.96 8.66 13.66
CA GLN A 80 11.35 8.13 14.87
C GLN A 80 12.38 7.68 15.94
N ILE A 81 13.66 7.56 15.60
CA ILE A 81 14.75 7.30 16.56
C ILE A 81 14.89 8.46 17.55
N ILE A 82 14.66 9.70 17.09
CA ILE A 82 14.64 10.89 17.93
C ILE A 82 13.29 11.63 17.72
N PRO A 83 12.18 11.19 18.35
CA PRO A 83 10.85 11.74 18.06
C PRO A 83 10.71 13.26 18.32
N GLN A 84 11.52 13.83 19.23
CA GLN A 84 11.52 15.28 19.52
C GLN A 84 11.92 16.13 18.30
N ILE A 85 12.56 15.52 17.27
CA ILE A 85 12.93 16.25 16.05
C ILE A 85 11.70 16.74 15.28
N TRP A 86 10.56 16.07 15.43
CA TRP A 86 9.28 16.48 14.86
C TRP A 86 8.88 17.91 15.27
N ASP A 87 8.87 18.19 16.58
CA ASP A 87 8.53 19.51 17.09
C ASP A 87 9.58 20.57 16.71
N ALA A 88 10.86 20.17 16.63
CA ALA A 88 11.92 21.06 16.20
C ALA A 88 11.79 21.46 14.72
N ILE A 89 11.44 20.50 13.83
CA ILE A 89 11.18 20.76 12.41
C ILE A 89 9.96 21.67 12.26
N ARG A 90 8.85 21.35 12.95
CA ARG A 90 7.66 22.21 12.94
C ARG A 90 7.99 23.66 13.30
N PHE A 91 8.75 23.84 14.39
CA PHE A 91 9.18 25.17 14.82
C PHE A 91 10.03 25.87 13.77
N GLU A 92 10.94 25.14 13.12
CA GLU A 92 11.83 25.71 12.09
C GLU A 92 11.04 26.11 10.84
N VAL A 93 10.07 25.29 10.40
CA VAL A 93 9.15 25.60 9.29
C VAL A 93 8.34 26.86 9.60
N ASP A 94 7.79 26.99 10.82
CA ASP A 94 7.04 28.18 11.23
C ASP A 94 7.89 29.45 11.23
N HIS A 95 9.20 29.36 11.50
CA HIS A 95 10.08 30.53 11.60
C HIS A 95 10.69 30.94 10.26
N GLN A 96 10.98 29.97 9.39
CA GLN A 96 11.51 30.27 8.06
C GLN A 96 10.40 30.71 7.10
N GLY A 97 9.20 30.15 7.23
CA GLY A 97 8.04 30.45 6.38
C GLY A 97 8.25 30.04 4.92
N GLU A 98 9.12 29.05 4.67
CA GLU A 98 9.45 28.53 3.36
C GLU A 98 8.96 27.08 3.20
N GLU A 99 8.62 26.68 1.97
CA GLU A 99 8.31 25.32 1.60
C GLU A 99 9.58 24.51 1.29
N GLY A 100 9.46 23.17 1.25
CA GLY A 100 10.53 22.26 0.80
C GLY A 100 11.77 22.20 1.69
N LEU A 101 11.64 22.49 2.98
CA LEU A 101 12.78 22.53 3.89
C LEU A 101 13.26 21.14 4.32
N PHE A 102 12.33 20.20 4.58
CA PHE A 102 12.67 18.91 5.16
C PHE A 102 11.94 17.75 4.49
N ILE A 103 12.64 16.63 4.41
CA ILE A 103 12.09 15.32 4.08
C ILE A 103 12.38 14.40 5.28
N LEU A 104 11.36 13.69 5.76
CA LEU A 104 11.51 12.69 6.80
C LEU A 104 11.18 11.33 6.22
N THR A 105 11.88 10.29 6.64
CA THR A 105 11.50 8.91 6.33
C THR A 105 11.31 8.13 7.63
N GLY A 106 10.30 7.24 7.64
CA GLY A 106 10.03 6.36 8.77
C GLY A 106 9.38 5.05 8.36
N SER A 107 9.82 3.97 8.98
CA SER A 107 9.30 2.62 8.73
C SER A 107 8.32 2.15 9.80
N ALA A 108 8.03 2.99 10.78
CA ALA A 108 7.04 2.74 11.83
C ALA A 108 6.49 4.06 12.36
N VAL A 109 5.25 4.01 12.85
CA VAL A 109 4.69 5.11 13.65
C VAL A 109 5.38 5.09 15.02
N PRO A 110 5.85 6.23 15.56
CA PRO A 110 6.54 6.25 16.86
C PRO A 110 5.74 5.60 17.98
N ALA A 111 6.41 4.79 18.80
CA ALA A 111 5.80 4.08 19.93
C ALA A 111 5.24 5.05 20.99
N SER A 112 5.89 6.19 21.21
CA SER A 112 5.46 7.20 22.19
C SER A 112 5.08 8.50 21.50
N SER A 113 3.77 8.70 21.31
CA SER A 113 3.20 10.02 20.99
C SER A 113 3.42 11.05 22.11
N GLU A 114 3.79 10.62 23.32
CA GLU A 114 4.08 11.50 24.49
C GLU A 114 5.27 12.44 24.25
N LYS A 115 6.18 12.11 23.34
CA LYS A 115 7.35 12.94 22.98
C LYS A 115 7.06 13.88 21.80
N ILE A 116 5.85 13.83 21.23
CA ILE A 116 5.40 14.70 20.16
C ILE A 116 4.27 15.56 20.72
N HIS A 117 4.54 16.84 20.94
CA HIS A 117 3.56 17.73 21.56
C HIS A 117 2.60 18.39 20.56
N HIS A 118 2.92 18.34 19.25
CA HIS A 118 2.13 18.99 18.21
C HIS A 118 1.89 18.09 17.02
N THR A 119 0.70 18.16 16.43
CA THR A 119 0.28 17.31 15.29
C THR A 119 0.97 17.64 13.97
N GLY A 120 1.62 18.80 13.85
CA GLY A 120 2.24 19.26 12.60
C GLY A 120 1.26 19.71 11.51
N THR A 121 -0.03 19.81 11.81
CA THR A 121 -1.08 20.21 10.85
C THR A 121 -0.72 21.50 10.11
N GLY A 122 -0.80 21.46 8.76
CA GLY A 122 -0.48 22.59 7.87
C GLY A 122 1.01 22.82 7.63
N ARG A 123 1.92 22.09 8.27
CA ARG A 123 3.38 22.19 8.10
C ARG A 123 3.97 20.94 7.45
N PHE A 124 3.27 19.81 7.60
CA PHE A 124 3.69 18.52 7.08
C PHE A 124 2.69 17.99 6.06
N ALA A 125 3.19 17.38 5.01
CA ALA A 125 2.46 16.48 4.14
C ALA A 125 2.96 15.04 4.31
N TRP A 126 2.09 14.07 4.01
CA TRP A 126 2.38 12.65 4.12
C TRP A 126 2.37 11.98 2.76
N ILE A 127 3.30 11.07 2.55
CA ILE A 127 3.33 10.15 1.41
C ILE A 127 3.45 8.74 1.97
N THR A 128 2.46 7.91 1.73
CA THR A 128 2.53 6.48 2.04
C THR A 128 3.15 5.74 0.87
N MET A 129 4.40 5.31 1.02
CA MET A 129 5.14 4.61 -0.01
C MET A 129 4.99 3.10 0.14
N ARG A 130 4.44 2.45 -0.87
CA ARG A 130 4.23 1.00 -0.93
C ARG A 130 5.35 0.29 -1.70
N PRO A 131 5.45 -1.05 -1.67
CA PRO A 131 6.25 -1.78 -2.65
C PRO A 131 5.92 -1.38 -4.09
N MET A 132 6.84 -1.61 -5.02
CA MET A 132 6.69 -1.17 -6.41
C MET A 132 5.48 -1.81 -7.08
N SER A 133 4.73 -1.01 -7.84
CA SER A 133 3.75 -1.51 -8.81
C SER A 133 4.43 -2.25 -9.96
N LEU A 134 3.67 -2.98 -10.77
CA LEU A 134 4.20 -3.63 -11.98
C LEU A 134 4.74 -2.60 -12.99
N TRP A 135 4.16 -1.42 -13.05
CA TRP A 135 4.68 -0.34 -13.87
C TRP A 135 6.05 0.18 -13.36
N GLU A 136 6.16 0.47 -12.08
CA GLU A 136 7.42 0.95 -11.48
C GLU A 136 8.54 -0.08 -11.56
N SER A 137 8.22 -1.37 -11.47
CA SER A 137 9.19 -2.45 -11.56
C SER A 137 9.55 -2.85 -13.01
N GLY A 138 8.76 -2.40 -14.00
CA GLY A 138 9.04 -2.53 -15.44
C GLY A 138 8.40 -3.76 -16.08
N GLU A 139 7.45 -4.41 -15.41
CA GLU A 139 6.70 -5.55 -15.96
C GLU A 139 5.42 -5.11 -16.72
N SER A 140 4.79 -3.99 -16.32
CA SER A 140 3.69 -3.40 -17.09
C SER A 140 4.23 -2.55 -18.24
N THR A 141 3.57 -2.60 -19.41
CA THR A 141 3.85 -1.75 -20.57
C THR A 141 3.41 -0.30 -20.34
N GLY A 142 2.42 -0.09 -19.46
CA GLY A 142 1.90 1.24 -19.11
C GLY A 142 1.15 1.92 -20.24
N GLU A 143 0.59 1.18 -21.18
CA GLU A 143 -0.14 1.75 -22.33
C GLU A 143 -1.56 2.19 -21.94
N VAL A 144 -2.11 1.67 -20.84
CA VAL A 144 -3.38 2.10 -20.27
C VAL A 144 -3.15 2.90 -18.99
N SER A 145 -3.51 4.17 -18.98
CA SER A 145 -3.35 5.06 -17.83
C SER A 145 -4.68 5.24 -17.09
N ILE A 146 -4.66 5.05 -15.75
CA ILE A 146 -5.80 5.34 -14.87
C ILE A 146 -6.20 6.81 -14.98
N SER A 147 -5.23 7.73 -15.03
CA SER A 147 -5.48 9.15 -15.14
C SER A 147 -6.21 9.50 -16.45
N GLU A 148 -5.85 8.87 -17.56
CA GLU A 148 -6.53 9.07 -18.85
C GLU A 148 -7.92 8.41 -18.90
N LEU A 149 -8.13 7.30 -18.20
CA LEU A 149 -9.47 6.70 -18.00
C LEU A 149 -10.40 7.69 -17.30
N PHE A 150 -9.94 8.40 -16.28
CA PHE A 150 -10.73 9.45 -15.61
C PHE A 150 -11.05 10.64 -16.50
N LYS A 151 -10.22 10.95 -17.49
CA LYS A 151 -10.43 12.04 -18.46
C LYS A 151 -11.31 11.61 -19.66
N GLY A 152 -11.60 10.31 -19.79
CA GLY A 152 -12.29 9.73 -20.94
C GLY A 152 -11.44 9.63 -22.21
N ASN A 153 -10.11 9.77 -22.10
CA ASN A 153 -9.14 9.80 -23.20
C ASN A 153 -8.28 8.53 -23.30
N ALA A 154 -8.73 7.41 -22.72
CA ALA A 154 -7.93 6.21 -22.68
C ALA A 154 -7.57 5.69 -24.08
N ASN A 155 -6.29 5.64 -24.40
CA ASN A 155 -5.79 4.83 -25.50
C ASN A 155 -5.85 3.35 -25.10
N LEU A 156 -6.46 2.50 -25.91
CA LEU A 156 -6.70 1.10 -25.64
C LEU A 156 -5.86 0.17 -26.53
N GLU A 157 -4.81 0.67 -27.13
CA GLU A 157 -3.88 -0.14 -27.93
C GLU A 157 -2.83 -0.87 -27.08
N GLY A 158 -3.16 -1.17 -25.81
CA GLY A 158 -2.24 -1.83 -24.88
C GLY A 158 -2.10 -3.33 -25.12
N PHE A 159 -0.88 -3.78 -25.39
CA PHE A 159 -0.54 -5.21 -25.51
C PHE A 159 0.08 -5.72 -24.21
N ASN A 160 -0.48 -6.82 -23.71
CA ASN A 160 0.05 -7.52 -22.56
C ASN A 160 1.06 -8.62 -23.00
N LYS A 161 2.16 -8.70 -22.27
CA LYS A 161 3.19 -9.74 -22.50
C LYS A 161 3.21 -10.79 -21.40
N LEU A 162 2.50 -10.55 -20.28
CA LEU A 162 2.54 -11.42 -19.12
C LEU A 162 1.55 -12.58 -19.29
N LYS A 163 2.05 -13.78 -19.01
CA LYS A 163 1.27 -15.01 -18.90
C LYS A 163 0.88 -15.28 -17.45
N LEU A 164 0.03 -16.27 -17.23
CA LEU A 164 -0.43 -16.63 -15.89
C LEU A 164 0.74 -17.03 -14.98
N GLU A 165 1.73 -17.75 -15.51
CA GLU A 165 2.94 -18.16 -14.80
C GLU A 165 3.81 -16.96 -14.40
N ASP A 166 3.90 -15.95 -15.27
CA ASP A 166 4.61 -14.71 -14.97
C ASP A 166 3.91 -13.98 -13.81
N ILE A 167 2.58 -13.87 -13.83
CA ILE A 167 1.80 -13.26 -12.75
C ILE A 167 1.96 -14.04 -11.44
N ALA A 168 1.93 -15.38 -11.47
CA ALA A 168 2.19 -16.21 -10.28
C ALA A 168 3.57 -15.92 -9.68
N TYR A 169 4.60 -15.84 -10.54
CA TYR A 169 5.94 -15.45 -10.11
C TYR A 169 5.96 -14.02 -9.50
N LEU A 170 5.31 -13.04 -10.12
CA LEU A 170 5.28 -11.64 -9.67
C LEU A 170 4.54 -11.48 -8.35
N VAL A 171 3.45 -12.23 -8.13
CA VAL A 171 2.75 -12.31 -6.84
C VAL A 171 3.68 -12.83 -5.74
N CYS A 172 4.45 -13.90 -6.02
CA CYS A 172 5.38 -14.49 -5.06
C CYS A 172 6.62 -13.62 -4.82
N ARG A 173 7.14 -12.95 -5.85
CA ARG A 173 8.30 -12.04 -5.76
C ARG A 173 7.97 -10.78 -4.96
N GLY A 174 6.77 -10.26 -5.15
CA GLY A 174 6.37 -8.96 -4.64
C GLY A 174 7.03 -7.76 -5.34
N GLY A 175 6.64 -6.57 -4.89
CA GLY A 175 7.12 -5.28 -5.42
C GLY A 175 8.36 -4.71 -4.68
N TRP A 176 9.14 -5.53 -4.00
CA TRP A 176 10.32 -5.08 -3.26
C TRP A 176 11.44 -4.63 -4.21
N PRO A 177 11.92 -3.35 -4.15
CA PRO A 177 12.91 -2.83 -5.11
C PRO A 177 14.14 -3.72 -5.26
N SER A 178 14.65 -4.26 -4.16
CA SER A 178 15.82 -5.15 -4.20
C SER A 178 15.55 -6.50 -4.85
N ALA A 179 14.29 -6.97 -4.90
CA ALA A 179 13.92 -8.21 -5.55
C ALA A 179 13.89 -8.06 -7.08
N THR A 180 13.51 -6.89 -7.60
CA THR A 180 13.35 -6.64 -9.05
C THR A 180 14.66 -6.73 -9.85
N THR A 181 15.81 -6.74 -9.19
CA THR A 181 17.14 -6.78 -9.80
C THR A 181 17.92 -8.07 -9.55
N LYS A 182 17.30 -9.04 -8.85
CA LYS A 182 17.91 -10.32 -8.49
C LYS A 182 17.50 -11.42 -9.47
N ASN A 183 18.27 -12.52 -9.50
CA ASN A 183 17.82 -13.73 -10.19
C ASN A 183 16.54 -14.28 -9.53
N PRO A 184 15.72 -15.07 -10.23
CA PRO A 184 14.41 -15.52 -9.77
C PRO A 184 14.44 -16.18 -8.38
N ARG A 185 15.39 -17.09 -8.12
CA ARG A 185 15.53 -17.77 -6.83
C ARG A 185 15.80 -16.81 -5.67
N ALA A 186 16.71 -15.86 -5.86
CA ALA A 186 17.06 -14.88 -4.83
C ALA A 186 15.95 -13.82 -4.65
N ALA A 187 15.22 -13.51 -5.73
CA ALA A 187 14.08 -12.60 -5.68
C ALA A 187 12.93 -13.16 -4.83
N LEU A 188 12.53 -14.41 -5.09
CA LEU A 188 11.50 -15.10 -4.28
C LEU A 188 11.90 -15.21 -2.81
N ARG A 189 13.19 -15.48 -2.54
CA ARG A 189 13.67 -15.56 -1.14
C ARG A 189 13.56 -14.25 -0.37
N GLN A 190 13.52 -13.12 -1.05
CA GLN A 190 13.39 -11.80 -0.42
C GLN A 190 12.10 -11.66 0.39
N ALA A 191 10.97 -12.16 -0.13
CA ALA A 191 9.68 -12.12 0.58
C ALA A 191 9.71 -12.94 1.89
N TYR A 192 10.30 -14.13 1.84
CA TYR A 192 10.50 -14.96 3.04
C TYR A 192 11.40 -14.29 4.08
N ASN A 193 12.49 -13.66 3.64
CA ASN A 193 13.37 -12.92 4.54
C ASN A 193 12.66 -11.73 5.19
N TYR A 194 11.79 -11.03 4.45
CA TYR A 194 10.97 -9.95 4.99
C TYR A 194 9.97 -10.49 6.03
N TYR A 195 9.24 -11.55 5.70
CA TYR A 195 8.32 -12.22 6.61
C TYR A 195 9.01 -12.66 7.91
N ASP A 196 10.17 -13.31 7.82
CA ASP A 196 10.97 -13.73 8.96
C ASP A 196 11.39 -12.56 9.85
N ALA A 197 11.79 -11.43 9.27
CA ALA A 197 12.16 -10.22 10.01
C ALA A 197 10.94 -9.63 10.74
N VAL A 198 9.77 -9.58 10.11
CA VAL A 198 8.52 -9.13 10.73
C VAL A 198 8.18 -10.00 11.94
N VAL A 199 8.18 -11.32 11.76
CA VAL A 199 7.81 -12.29 12.81
C VAL A 199 8.78 -12.26 13.98
N LYS A 200 10.08 -12.25 13.70
CA LYS A 200 11.13 -12.42 14.74
C LYS A 200 11.45 -11.13 15.48
N THR A 201 11.27 -9.98 14.82
CA THR A 201 11.87 -8.74 15.33
C THR A 201 10.92 -7.54 15.25
N ASP A 202 10.42 -7.21 14.07
CA ASP A 202 9.82 -5.90 13.81
C ASP A 202 8.51 -5.67 14.57
N ILE A 203 7.66 -6.70 14.67
CA ILE A 203 6.37 -6.61 15.37
C ILE A 203 6.50 -6.27 16.87
N SER A 204 7.58 -6.68 17.51
CA SER A 204 7.82 -6.39 18.95
C SER A 204 8.52 -5.06 19.18
N ARG A 205 9.24 -4.55 18.19
CA ARG A 205 9.96 -3.27 18.29
C ARG A 205 9.08 -2.03 18.11
N VAL A 206 7.91 -2.18 17.50
CA VAL A 206 7.06 -1.05 17.11
C VAL A 206 6.50 -0.26 18.30
N ASP A 207 6.25 -0.94 19.43
CA ASP A 207 5.66 -0.36 20.64
C ASP A 207 6.27 -0.95 21.92
N GLU A 208 7.46 -1.56 21.82
CA GLU A 208 8.21 -2.18 22.92
C GLU A 208 7.44 -3.31 23.65
N ILE A 209 6.33 -3.77 23.06
CA ILE A 209 5.57 -4.91 23.59
C ILE A 209 6.15 -6.21 23.02
N SER A 210 6.66 -7.08 23.90
CA SER A 210 7.11 -8.41 23.49
C SER A 210 5.94 -9.24 22.96
N ARG A 211 6.07 -9.74 21.73
CA ARG A 211 5.05 -10.59 21.09
C ARG A 211 5.59 -11.98 20.79
N ASN A 212 4.75 -12.97 21.00
CA ASN A 212 5.10 -14.37 20.71
C ASN A 212 5.18 -14.57 19.18
N SER A 213 6.33 -15.08 18.70
CA SER A 213 6.59 -15.32 17.28
C SER A 213 5.67 -16.37 16.68
N GLU A 214 5.31 -17.42 17.42
CA GLU A 214 4.40 -18.48 16.91
C GLU A 214 2.99 -17.91 16.74
N ARG A 215 2.49 -17.14 17.70
CA ARG A 215 1.19 -16.44 17.56
C ARG A 215 1.22 -15.43 16.40
N THR A 216 2.35 -14.78 16.17
CA THR A 216 2.51 -13.88 15.00
C THR A 216 2.39 -14.67 13.71
N LYS A 217 3.01 -15.84 13.60
CA LYS A 217 2.89 -16.72 12.42
C LYS A 217 1.46 -17.19 12.21
N LEU A 218 0.77 -17.63 13.27
CA LEU A 218 -0.64 -18.06 13.21
C LEU A 218 -1.53 -16.92 12.71
N LEU A 219 -1.35 -15.70 13.26
CA LEU A 219 -2.07 -14.53 12.81
C LEU A 219 -1.82 -14.22 11.33
N LEU A 220 -0.55 -14.16 10.91
CA LEU A 220 -0.21 -13.86 9.52
C LEU A 220 -0.75 -14.91 8.56
N ARG A 221 -0.75 -16.20 8.96
CA ARG A 221 -1.35 -17.30 8.18
C ARG A 221 -2.87 -17.15 8.07
N SER A 222 -3.56 -16.90 9.19
CA SER A 222 -5.01 -16.64 9.18
C SER A 222 -5.36 -15.43 8.32
N TYR A 223 -4.57 -14.37 8.44
CA TYR A 223 -4.76 -13.17 7.65
C TYR A 223 -4.51 -13.39 6.16
N ALA A 224 -3.53 -14.22 5.80
CA ALA A 224 -3.22 -14.59 4.42
C ALA A 224 -4.36 -15.36 3.75
N ARG A 225 -5.03 -16.25 4.49
CA ARG A 225 -6.22 -16.98 4.03
C ARG A 225 -7.45 -16.10 3.87
N SER A 226 -7.45 -14.93 4.48
CA SER A 226 -8.57 -13.99 4.53
C SER A 226 -8.41 -12.78 3.59
N GLN A 227 -7.42 -12.82 2.68
CA GLN A 227 -7.18 -11.73 1.72
C GLN A 227 -8.43 -11.50 0.86
N GLY A 228 -8.74 -10.23 0.56
CA GLY A 228 -9.95 -9.87 -0.19
C GLY A 228 -11.27 -10.07 0.59
N GLY A 229 -11.22 -10.55 1.84
CA GLY A 229 -12.39 -10.86 2.65
C GLY A 229 -12.62 -9.90 3.82
N GLN A 230 -13.88 -9.83 4.30
CA GLN A 230 -14.30 -9.04 5.47
C GLN A 230 -14.35 -9.92 6.74
N VAL A 231 -13.24 -10.58 7.06
CA VAL A 231 -13.18 -11.51 8.19
C VAL A 231 -13.12 -10.75 9.52
N SER A 232 -13.95 -11.16 10.48
CA SER A 232 -14.01 -10.55 11.82
C SER A 232 -12.79 -10.93 12.67
N ILE A 233 -12.48 -10.10 13.68
CA ILE A 233 -11.44 -10.42 14.67
C ILE A 233 -11.73 -11.73 15.39
N GLY A 234 -13.00 -12.00 15.71
CA GLY A 234 -13.40 -13.26 16.34
C GLY A 234 -13.14 -14.50 15.48
N ALA A 235 -13.37 -14.40 14.16
CA ALA A 235 -13.06 -15.49 13.24
C ALA A 235 -11.55 -15.72 13.08
N ILE A 236 -10.75 -14.64 12.97
CA ILE A 236 -9.28 -14.72 12.97
C ILE A 236 -8.78 -15.38 14.27
N ARG A 237 -9.32 -14.96 15.42
CA ARG A 237 -9.00 -15.55 16.72
C ARG A 237 -9.28 -17.04 16.75
N GLN A 238 -10.46 -17.46 16.28
CA GLN A 238 -10.85 -18.87 16.25
C GLN A 238 -9.89 -19.70 15.39
N ASP A 239 -9.54 -19.22 14.18
CA ASP A 239 -8.56 -19.86 13.28
C ASP A 239 -7.16 -19.98 13.93
N MET A 240 -6.75 -18.98 14.72
CA MET A 240 -5.51 -19.05 15.49
C MET A 240 -5.57 -20.08 16.62
N MET A 241 -6.72 -20.17 17.34
CA MET A 241 -6.90 -21.07 18.48
C MET A 241 -7.00 -22.55 18.08
N GLU A 242 -7.49 -22.87 16.89
CA GLU A 242 -7.50 -24.26 16.38
C GLU A 242 -6.08 -24.86 16.27
N ASN A 243 -5.07 -24.01 16.34
CA ASN A 243 -3.64 -24.36 16.23
C ASN A 243 -2.83 -23.97 17.48
N ASP A 244 -3.47 -23.51 18.56
CA ASP A 244 -2.82 -23.10 19.82
C ASP A 244 -3.66 -23.59 21.01
N ASP A 245 -3.05 -24.33 21.95
CA ASP A 245 -3.71 -24.86 23.14
C ASP A 245 -4.05 -23.79 24.21
N GLU A 246 -3.62 -22.56 24.01
CA GLU A 246 -3.84 -21.45 24.95
C GLU A 246 -5.04 -20.58 24.59
N THR A 247 -5.75 -20.10 25.61
CA THR A 247 -6.85 -19.14 25.43
C THR A 247 -6.35 -17.80 24.93
N LEU A 248 -6.94 -17.30 23.83
CA LEU A 248 -6.58 -16.05 23.20
C LEU A 248 -7.76 -15.08 23.30
N ALA A 249 -7.51 -13.82 23.71
CA ALA A 249 -8.55 -12.79 23.77
C ALA A 249 -8.57 -11.93 22.48
N ASP A 250 -9.76 -11.45 22.07
CA ASP A 250 -9.90 -10.55 20.92
C ASP A 250 -8.99 -9.32 21.00
N LYS A 251 -8.83 -8.75 22.21
CA LYS A 251 -7.92 -7.61 22.46
C LYS A 251 -6.46 -7.93 22.11
N THR A 252 -6.03 -9.17 22.35
CA THR A 252 -4.68 -9.61 21.99
C THR A 252 -4.52 -9.66 20.48
N VAL A 253 -5.47 -10.27 19.75
CA VAL A 253 -5.46 -10.30 18.28
C VAL A 253 -5.45 -8.88 17.71
N GLN A 254 -6.30 -7.98 18.24
CA GLN A 254 -6.33 -6.56 17.84
C GLN A 254 -4.98 -5.86 18.08
N SER A 255 -4.30 -6.14 19.21
CA SER A 255 -2.96 -5.59 19.49
C SER A 255 -1.94 -6.01 18.46
N TYR A 256 -1.94 -7.30 18.05
CA TYR A 256 -1.04 -7.79 17.00
C TYR A 256 -1.35 -7.17 15.64
N ILE A 257 -2.64 -7.11 15.24
CA ILE A 257 -3.07 -6.45 14.00
C ILE A 257 -2.67 -4.96 14.02
N GLY A 258 -2.90 -4.28 15.15
CA GLY A 258 -2.51 -2.88 15.33
C GLY A 258 -0.99 -2.66 15.15
N ALA A 259 -0.17 -3.57 15.69
CA ALA A 259 1.27 -3.52 15.51
C ALA A 259 1.68 -3.72 14.04
N LEU A 260 1.06 -4.70 13.35
CA LEU A 260 1.32 -4.95 11.92
C LEU A 260 0.89 -3.77 11.03
N LYS A 261 -0.21 -3.08 11.37
CA LYS A 261 -0.62 -1.83 10.71
C LYS A 261 0.40 -0.71 10.94
N LYS A 262 0.92 -0.55 12.15
CA LYS A 262 1.92 0.48 12.50
C LYS A 262 3.25 0.31 11.77
N ILE A 263 3.62 -0.91 11.37
CA ILE A 263 4.83 -1.20 10.57
C ILE A 263 4.50 -1.40 9.08
N PHE A 264 3.29 -1.04 8.66
CA PHE A 264 2.82 -1.08 7.27
C PHE A 264 2.90 -2.47 6.61
N VAL A 265 2.72 -3.55 7.39
CA VAL A 265 2.61 -4.92 6.87
C VAL A 265 1.18 -5.20 6.41
N ILE A 266 0.21 -4.68 7.16
CA ILE A 266 -1.23 -4.75 6.88
C ILE A 266 -1.72 -3.37 6.46
N GLU A 267 -2.47 -3.33 5.37
CA GLU A 267 -3.17 -2.15 4.88
C GLU A 267 -4.59 -2.56 4.44
N ASP A 268 -5.51 -2.61 5.40
CA ASP A 268 -6.91 -2.93 5.12
C ASP A 268 -7.57 -1.88 4.24
N MET A 269 -8.58 -2.29 3.46
CA MET A 269 -9.27 -1.40 2.54
C MET A 269 -10.64 -0.99 3.10
N PRO A 270 -10.89 0.33 3.27
CA PRO A 270 -12.16 0.82 3.78
C PRO A 270 -13.30 0.64 2.77
N ALA A 271 -14.53 0.58 3.27
CA ALA A 271 -15.71 0.50 2.44
C ALA A 271 -16.03 1.84 1.75
N TRP A 272 -16.38 1.77 0.46
CA TRP A 272 -16.93 2.90 -0.28
C TRP A 272 -18.43 3.04 -0.05
N ASN A 273 -18.91 4.28 0.02
CA ASN A 273 -20.32 4.55 0.08
C ASN A 273 -20.70 5.62 -0.93
N PRO A 274 -21.50 5.28 -1.96
CA PRO A 274 -22.01 6.23 -2.94
C PRO A 274 -22.91 7.30 -2.33
N ASN A 275 -23.50 7.05 -1.16
CA ASN A 275 -24.37 7.99 -0.48
C ASN A 275 -23.61 8.73 0.64
N LEU A 276 -23.19 9.96 0.39
CA LEU A 276 -22.44 10.82 1.31
C LEU A 276 -23.06 10.98 2.73
N ARG A 277 -24.36 10.72 2.88
CA ARG A 277 -25.07 10.81 4.17
C ARG A 277 -25.41 9.45 4.78
N SER A 278 -24.97 8.34 4.18
CA SER A 278 -25.27 7.01 4.71
C SER A 278 -24.42 6.69 5.91
N LYS A 279 -25.06 6.27 6.99
CA LYS A 279 -24.39 5.70 8.17
C LYS A 279 -23.84 4.29 7.90
N THR A 280 -24.20 3.66 6.79
CA THR A 280 -23.86 2.28 6.48
C THR A 280 -22.36 2.13 6.16
N ALA A 281 -21.74 3.09 5.47
CA ALA A 281 -20.31 3.03 5.13
C ALA A 281 -19.41 3.02 6.38
N ILE A 282 -19.77 3.79 7.41
CA ILE A 282 -18.99 3.85 8.67
C ILE A 282 -19.08 2.53 9.45
N ARG A 283 -20.12 1.71 9.20
CA ARG A 283 -20.36 0.42 9.86
C ARG A 283 -19.89 -0.78 9.04
N SER A 284 -19.48 -0.60 7.80
CA SER A 284 -18.97 -1.67 6.95
C SER A 284 -17.57 -2.10 7.42
N ALA A 285 -17.36 -3.41 7.50
CA ALA A 285 -16.06 -3.95 7.85
C ALA A 285 -15.05 -3.62 6.75
N GLU A 286 -13.79 -3.38 7.15
CA GLU A 286 -12.67 -3.25 6.22
C GLU A 286 -12.39 -4.61 5.56
N THR A 287 -12.04 -4.60 4.28
CA THR A 287 -11.51 -5.78 3.58
C THR A 287 -10.04 -5.95 3.93
N ARG A 288 -9.63 -7.19 4.21
CA ARG A 288 -8.30 -7.54 4.73
C ARG A 288 -7.28 -7.63 3.61
N TYR A 289 -6.19 -6.84 3.72
CA TYR A 289 -5.08 -6.89 2.77
C TYR A 289 -3.73 -6.75 3.47
N PHE A 290 -2.74 -7.50 2.99
CA PHE A 290 -1.35 -7.12 3.16
C PHE A 290 -0.99 -5.97 2.21
N VAL A 291 0.06 -5.25 2.55
CA VAL A 291 0.59 -4.19 1.67
C VAL A 291 1.19 -4.74 0.37
N ASP A 292 1.55 -6.03 0.37
CA ASP A 292 2.11 -6.74 -0.80
C ASP A 292 1.74 -8.24 -0.72
N PRO A 293 1.31 -8.87 -1.83
CA PRO A 293 0.86 -10.26 -1.83
C PRO A 293 1.94 -11.25 -1.43
N SER A 294 3.21 -10.94 -1.65
CA SER A 294 4.33 -11.84 -1.32
C SER A 294 4.45 -12.13 0.19
N ILE A 295 3.90 -11.27 1.04
CA ILE A 295 3.82 -11.50 2.48
C ILE A 295 2.85 -12.65 2.77
N ALA A 296 1.69 -12.67 2.10
CA ALA A 296 0.73 -13.77 2.22
C ALA A 296 1.29 -15.08 1.69
N VAL A 297 1.96 -15.02 0.53
CA VAL A 297 2.68 -16.19 -0.05
C VAL A 297 3.66 -16.78 0.97
N ALA A 298 4.48 -15.93 1.59
CA ALA A 298 5.45 -16.38 2.60
C ALA A 298 4.77 -16.95 3.85
N ALA A 299 3.67 -16.35 4.32
CA ALA A 299 2.90 -16.81 5.48
C ALA A 299 2.21 -18.18 5.23
N LEU A 300 1.81 -18.46 3.99
CA LEU A 300 1.20 -19.73 3.58
C LEU A 300 2.24 -20.79 3.21
N GLY A 301 3.50 -20.39 2.95
CA GLY A 301 4.56 -21.28 2.51
C GLY A 301 4.42 -21.74 1.06
N LEU A 302 3.85 -20.89 0.20
CA LEU A 302 3.56 -21.18 -1.21
C LEU A 302 4.66 -20.68 -2.15
N GLY A 303 4.69 -21.25 -3.36
CA GLY A 303 5.49 -20.80 -4.48
C GLY A 303 4.65 -20.58 -5.75
N PRO A 304 5.27 -20.18 -6.88
CA PRO A 304 4.54 -19.93 -8.13
C PRO A 304 3.76 -21.15 -8.63
N ASP A 305 4.33 -22.35 -8.53
CA ASP A 305 3.68 -23.58 -8.99
C ASP A 305 2.44 -23.94 -8.15
N ASP A 306 2.48 -23.66 -6.83
CA ASP A 306 1.34 -23.87 -5.94
C ASP A 306 0.17 -22.97 -6.35
N LEU A 307 0.42 -21.72 -6.74
CA LEU A 307 -0.60 -20.79 -7.22
C LEU A 307 -1.24 -21.24 -8.52
N ILE A 308 -0.47 -21.79 -9.44
CA ILE A 308 -1.00 -22.32 -10.70
C ILE A 308 -1.88 -23.56 -10.45
N ASN A 309 -1.56 -24.35 -9.44
CA ASN A 309 -2.34 -25.54 -9.07
C ASN A 309 -3.59 -25.22 -8.21
N ASP A 310 -3.65 -24.04 -7.57
CA ASP A 310 -4.78 -23.57 -6.78
C ASP A 310 -5.21 -22.17 -7.24
N LEU A 311 -6.04 -22.12 -8.28
CA LEU A 311 -6.51 -20.86 -8.87
C LEU A 311 -7.42 -20.06 -7.94
N GLU A 312 -8.04 -20.66 -6.92
CA GLU A 312 -8.84 -19.95 -5.93
C GLU A 312 -7.94 -19.10 -5.03
N THR A 313 -6.93 -19.71 -4.42
CA THR A 313 -5.91 -18.99 -3.65
C THR A 313 -5.16 -17.98 -4.52
N PHE A 314 -4.82 -18.35 -5.76
CA PHE A 314 -4.18 -17.42 -6.70
C PHE A 314 -5.05 -16.19 -6.97
N GLY A 315 -6.35 -16.36 -7.15
CA GLY A 315 -7.29 -15.23 -7.36
C GLY A 315 -7.23 -14.21 -6.22
N LEU A 316 -7.26 -14.65 -4.97
CA LEU A 316 -7.17 -13.79 -3.78
C LEU A 316 -5.84 -13.02 -3.71
N LEU A 317 -4.74 -13.69 -4.02
CA LEU A 317 -3.41 -13.07 -3.99
C LEU A 317 -3.16 -12.15 -5.19
N PHE A 318 -3.73 -12.47 -6.35
CA PHE A 318 -3.76 -11.58 -7.50
C PHE A 318 -4.57 -10.31 -7.23
N GLU A 319 -5.72 -10.43 -6.55
CA GLU A 319 -6.49 -9.28 -6.11
C GLU A 319 -5.65 -8.38 -5.19
N THR A 320 -4.90 -8.95 -4.24
CA THR A 320 -3.97 -8.19 -3.38
C THR A 320 -2.89 -7.46 -4.19
N LEU A 321 -2.34 -8.08 -5.25
CA LEU A 321 -1.40 -7.45 -6.17
C LEU A 321 -2.05 -6.26 -6.89
N CYS A 322 -3.25 -6.44 -7.43
CA CYS A 322 -3.99 -5.38 -8.11
C CYS A 322 -4.32 -4.22 -7.18
N VAL A 323 -4.79 -4.51 -5.96
CA VAL A 323 -5.11 -3.47 -4.96
C VAL A 323 -3.86 -2.67 -4.58
N ARG A 324 -2.68 -3.32 -4.42
CA ARG A 324 -1.41 -2.61 -4.22
C ARG A 324 -1.13 -1.63 -5.36
N ASP A 325 -1.22 -2.09 -6.61
CA ASP A 325 -0.93 -1.28 -7.79
C ASP A 325 -1.94 -0.14 -7.95
N LEU A 326 -3.24 -0.43 -7.80
CA LEU A 326 -4.30 0.58 -7.85
C LEU A 326 -4.11 1.67 -6.78
N ARG A 327 -3.64 1.33 -5.57
CA ARG A 327 -3.32 2.32 -4.54
C ARG A 327 -2.16 3.22 -4.95
N VAL A 328 -1.09 2.65 -5.52
CA VAL A 328 0.05 3.41 -6.03
C VAL A 328 -0.38 4.36 -7.16
N TYR A 329 -1.24 3.89 -8.07
CA TYR A 329 -1.73 4.73 -9.17
C TYR A 329 -2.75 5.77 -8.71
N ALA A 330 -3.61 5.44 -7.75
CA ALA A 330 -4.57 6.38 -7.17
C ALA A 330 -3.88 7.53 -6.44
N ASP A 331 -2.77 7.26 -5.73
CA ASP A 331 -1.98 8.31 -5.06
C ASP A 331 -1.49 9.37 -6.07
N ALA A 332 -1.10 8.96 -7.29
CA ALA A 332 -0.64 9.86 -8.35
C ALA A 332 -1.68 10.91 -8.79
N ILE A 333 -2.95 10.64 -8.55
CA ILE A 333 -4.10 11.44 -9.00
C ILE A 333 -4.99 11.93 -7.84
N ASP A 334 -4.43 12.03 -6.64
CA ASP A 334 -5.13 12.41 -5.40
C ASP A 334 -6.42 11.59 -5.14
N GLY A 335 -6.35 10.28 -5.40
CA GLY A 335 -7.41 9.32 -5.20
C GLY A 335 -7.17 8.38 -4.02
N ASN A 336 -8.22 7.69 -3.62
CA ASN A 336 -8.15 6.59 -2.66
C ASN A 336 -8.86 5.37 -3.21
N VAL A 337 -8.46 4.18 -2.76
CA VAL A 337 -9.05 2.90 -3.17
C VAL A 337 -9.93 2.38 -2.04
N TYR A 338 -11.13 1.97 -2.40
CA TYR A 338 -12.16 1.44 -1.50
C TYR A 338 -12.71 0.14 -2.08
N HIS A 339 -13.35 -0.69 -1.25
CA HIS A 339 -14.22 -1.77 -1.70
C HIS A 339 -15.69 -1.37 -1.58
N TYR A 340 -16.57 -2.03 -2.31
CA TYR A 340 -18.02 -1.90 -2.13
C TYR A 340 -18.65 -3.24 -1.81
N ARG A 341 -19.52 -3.24 -0.80
CA ARG A 341 -20.39 -4.39 -0.50
C ARG A 341 -21.70 -3.91 0.09
N ASP A 342 -22.80 -4.40 -0.43
CA ASP A 342 -24.14 -4.08 0.07
C ASP A 342 -24.79 -5.25 0.84
N LYS A 343 -25.99 -4.98 1.40
CA LYS A 343 -26.74 -5.97 2.17
C LYS A 343 -27.26 -7.12 1.32
N ASN A 344 -27.36 -6.96 0.00
CA ASN A 344 -27.89 -7.94 -0.94
C ASN A 344 -26.77 -8.82 -1.53
N GLY A 345 -25.53 -8.61 -1.09
CA GLY A 345 -24.36 -9.36 -1.55
C GLY A 345 -23.77 -8.87 -2.87
N LEU A 346 -24.17 -7.68 -3.37
CA LEU A 346 -23.48 -7.04 -4.49
C LEU A 346 -22.17 -6.48 -3.98
N GLU A 347 -21.07 -6.86 -4.63
CA GLU A 347 -19.71 -6.48 -4.27
C GLU A 347 -19.04 -5.80 -5.48
N CYS A 348 -18.05 -4.95 -5.23
CA CYS A 348 -17.09 -4.46 -6.21
C CYS A 348 -15.70 -4.48 -5.56
N ASP A 349 -14.76 -5.14 -6.22
CA ASP A 349 -13.44 -5.44 -5.66
C ASP A 349 -12.66 -4.15 -5.36
N ALA A 350 -12.73 -3.14 -6.25
CA ALA A 350 -12.10 -1.85 -6.01
C ALA A 350 -12.88 -0.66 -6.60
N VAL A 351 -12.91 0.44 -5.85
CA VAL A 351 -13.44 1.74 -6.31
C VAL A 351 -12.34 2.77 -6.10
N ILE A 352 -11.82 3.37 -7.18
CA ILE A 352 -10.93 4.52 -7.08
C ILE A 352 -11.80 5.76 -6.99
N HIS A 353 -11.69 6.52 -5.90
CA HIS A 353 -12.46 7.75 -5.69
C HIS A 353 -11.51 8.94 -5.51
N LEU A 354 -11.62 9.93 -6.41
CA LEU A 354 -10.81 11.13 -6.42
C LEU A 354 -11.40 12.21 -5.50
N ARG A 355 -10.56 13.11 -5.01
CA ARG A 355 -10.99 14.24 -4.16
C ARG A 355 -12.00 15.18 -4.85
N ASN A 356 -12.03 15.21 -6.19
CA ASN A 356 -13.01 16.01 -6.97
C ASN A 356 -14.38 15.34 -7.12
N GLY A 357 -14.59 14.18 -6.47
CA GLY A 357 -15.83 13.41 -6.50
C GLY A 357 -16.01 12.50 -7.73
N SER A 358 -15.02 12.43 -8.63
CA SER A 358 -15.01 11.45 -9.72
C SER A 358 -14.59 10.09 -9.19
N TYR A 359 -15.11 9.00 -9.74
CA TYR A 359 -14.75 7.64 -9.32
C TYR A 359 -14.82 6.66 -10.49
N GLY A 360 -14.06 5.58 -10.38
CA GLY A 360 -14.04 4.44 -11.29
C GLY A 360 -14.33 3.14 -10.55
N LEU A 361 -15.09 2.25 -11.17
CA LEU A 361 -15.47 0.95 -10.63
C LEU A 361 -14.62 -0.15 -11.26
N ILE A 362 -14.07 -1.06 -10.47
CA ILE A 362 -13.11 -2.07 -10.91
C ILE A 362 -13.45 -3.44 -10.31
N GLU A 363 -13.61 -4.43 -11.17
CA GLU A 363 -13.65 -5.85 -10.82
C GLU A 363 -12.32 -6.52 -11.19
N ILE A 364 -11.83 -7.41 -10.36
CA ILE A 364 -10.53 -8.08 -10.52
C ILE A 364 -10.76 -9.57 -10.76
N LYS A 365 -10.25 -10.09 -11.87
CA LYS A 365 -10.44 -11.49 -12.26
C LYS A 365 -9.14 -12.06 -12.84
N LEU A 366 -8.84 -13.33 -12.60
CA LEU A 366 -7.66 -13.96 -13.23
C LEU A 366 -7.75 -13.95 -14.76
N GLY A 367 -8.96 -13.97 -15.32
CA GLY A 367 -9.21 -13.97 -16.76
C GLY A 367 -10.26 -15.02 -17.16
N GLY A 368 -10.44 -15.17 -18.47
CA GLY A 368 -11.44 -16.06 -19.04
C GLY A 368 -12.81 -15.38 -19.26
N ALA A 369 -13.46 -15.72 -20.38
CA ALA A 369 -14.66 -15.06 -20.84
C ALA A 369 -15.78 -15.03 -19.77
N GLN A 370 -16.03 -16.15 -19.10
CA GLN A 370 -17.07 -16.25 -18.08
C GLN A 370 -16.81 -15.37 -16.88
N ALA A 371 -15.57 -15.26 -16.41
CA ALA A 371 -15.18 -14.42 -15.28
C ALA A 371 -15.29 -12.92 -15.65
N ILE A 372 -14.93 -12.56 -16.88
CA ILE A 372 -15.08 -11.21 -17.41
C ILE A 372 -16.58 -10.83 -17.47
N GLU A 373 -17.45 -11.69 -18.04
CA GLU A 373 -18.88 -11.45 -18.10
C GLU A 373 -19.51 -11.27 -16.70
N LYS A 374 -19.08 -12.08 -15.74
CA LYS A 374 -19.51 -11.91 -14.34
C LYS A 374 -19.09 -10.55 -13.78
N GLY A 375 -17.85 -10.14 -14.01
CA GLY A 375 -17.33 -8.84 -13.59
C GLY A 375 -18.11 -7.68 -14.21
N VAL A 376 -18.38 -7.74 -15.53
CA VAL A 376 -19.19 -6.76 -16.25
C VAL A 376 -20.59 -6.66 -15.66
N SER A 377 -21.25 -7.80 -15.41
CA SER A 377 -22.59 -7.84 -14.81
C SER A 377 -22.62 -7.18 -13.42
N THR A 378 -21.60 -7.43 -12.60
CA THR A 378 -21.45 -6.81 -11.27
C THR A 378 -21.29 -5.29 -11.37
N LEU A 379 -20.40 -4.82 -12.24
CA LEU A 379 -20.15 -3.38 -12.45
C LEU A 379 -21.37 -2.64 -12.93
N THR A 380 -22.09 -3.21 -13.90
CA THR A 380 -23.34 -2.65 -14.44
C THR A 380 -24.41 -2.58 -13.35
N ALA A 381 -24.62 -3.66 -12.61
CA ALA A 381 -25.58 -3.70 -11.51
C ALA A 381 -25.27 -2.69 -10.40
N LEU A 382 -23.99 -2.41 -10.12
CA LEU A 382 -23.60 -1.37 -9.19
C LEU A 382 -23.83 0.02 -9.78
N ALA A 383 -23.45 0.26 -11.03
CA ALA A 383 -23.66 1.54 -11.69
C ALA A 383 -25.15 1.93 -11.74
N ASP A 384 -26.04 0.97 -12.02
CA ASP A 384 -27.50 1.18 -12.04
C ASP A 384 -28.08 1.51 -10.65
N LYS A 385 -27.44 1.10 -9.57
CA LYS A 385 -27.87 1.45 -8.20
C LYS A 385 -27.47 2.86 -7.77
N ILE A 386 -26.56 3.50 -8.47
CA ILE A 386 -26.06 4.81 -8.11
C ILE A 386 -27.05 5.88 -8.52
N ASP A 387 -27.51 6.68 -7.56
CA ASP A 387 -28.38 7.82 -7.79
C ASP A 387 -27.63 8.99 -8.44
N THR A 388 -27.65 9.03 -9.76
CA THR A 388 -26.94 10.06 -10.55
C THR A 388 -27.50 11.47 -10.39
N THR A 389 -28.62 11.63 -9.69
CA THR A 389 -29.12 12.96 -9.29
C THR A 389 -28.36 13.53 -8.10
N LYS A 390 -27.65 12.69 -7.34
CA LYS A 390 -26.92 13.05 -6.12
C LYS A 390 -25.41 12.98 -6.26
N MET A 391 -24.91 12.19 -7.21
CA MET A 391 -23.49 12.08 -7.49
C MET A 391 -23.25 11.80 -8.97
N LYS A 392 -22.01 12.00 -9.44
CA LYS A 392 -21.65 11.74 -10.83
C LYS A 392 -21.85 10.26 -11.18
N ALA A 393 -22.09 9.95 -12.46
CA ALA A 393 -21.90 8.60 -12.96
C ALA A 393 -20.42 8.17 -12.84
N PRO A 394 -20.11 6.86 -12.79
CA PRO A 394 -18.72 6.40 -12.80
C PRO A 394 -17.99 6.93 -14.04
N SER A 395 -16.78 7.43 -13.87
CA SER A 395 -15.95 7.92 -14.98
C SER A 395 -15.55 6.78 -15.91
N PHE A 396 -15.38 5.59 -15.35
CA PHE A 396 -15.16 4.35 -16.09
C PHE A 396 -15.58 3.13 -15.25
N MET A 397 -15.84 2.03 -15.96
CA MET A 397 -15.99 0.69 -15.40
C MET A 397 -14.96 -0.22 -16.05
N MET A 398 -14.22 -1.01 -15.25
CA MET A 398 -13.11 -1.82 -15.73
C MET A 398 -13.10 -3.21 -15.09
N VAL A 399 -12.95 -4.24 -15.92
CA VAL A 399 -12.53 -5.57 -15.46
C VAL A 399 -11.01 -5.67 -15.63
N LEU A 400 -10.30 -5.70 -14.50
CA LEU A 400 -8.85 -5.83 -14.46
C LEU A 400 -8.48 -7.32 -14.42
N THR A 401 -7.67 -7.78 -15.38
CA THR A 401 -7.39 -9.20 -15.54
C THR A 401 -5.90 -9.52 -15.35
N ALA A 402 -5.60 -10.76 -14.91
CA ALA A 402 -4.23 -11.25 -14.85
C ALA A 402 -3.69 -11.52 -16.27
N VAL A 403 -4.54 -12.10 -17.11
CA VAL A 403 -4.19 -12.51 -18.48
C VAL A 403 -5.13 -11.90 -19.51
N GLY A 404 -4.69 -11.87 -20.74
CA GLY A 404 -5.34 -11.31 -21.92
C GLY A 404 -4.27 -10.73 -22.82
N ASP A 405 -4.44 -10.77 -24.13
CA ASP A 405 -3.41 -10.34 -25.08
C ASP A 405 -3.35 -8.81 -25.23
N TYR A 406 -4.50 -8.14 -25.02
CA TYR A 406 -4.62 -6.69 -25.19
C TYR A 406 -5.73 -6.10 -24.34
N ALA A 407 -5.65 -4.79 -24.08
CA ALA A 407 -6.72 -4.01 -23.47
C ALA A 407 -7.76 -3.62 -24.55
N TYR A 408 -9.05 -3.63 -24.20
CA TYR A 408 -10.12 -3.21 -25.09
C TYR A 408 -11.33 -2.65 -24.35
N ARG A 409 -12.14 -1.88 -25.07
CA ARG A 409 -13.44 -1.40 -24.60
C ARG A 409 -14.53 -2.22 -25.27
N ARG A 410 -15.44 -2.74 -24.46
CA ARG A 410 -16.62 -3.49 -24.91
C ARG A 410 -17.70 -2.54 -25.47
N GLU A 411 -18.68 -3.09 -26.18
CA GLU A 411 -19.83 -2.34 -26.70
C GLU A 411 -20.68 -1.72 -25.57
N ASP A 412 -20.76 -2.39 -24.41
CA ASP A 412 -21.42 -1.89 -23.20
C ASP A 412 -20.63 -0.79 -22.44
N GLY A 413 -19.48 -0.40 -22.96
CA GLY A 413 -18.66 0.66 -22.43
C GLY A 413 -17.68 0.23 -21.33
N VAL A 414 -17.71 -1.03 -20.86
CA VAL A 414 -16.79 -1.56 -19.85
C VAL A 414 -15.42 -1.82 -20.49
N TYR A 415 -14.37 -1.41 -19.81
CA TYR A 415 -12.99 -1.70 -20.20
C TYR A 415 -12.57 -3.07 -19.68
N VAL A 416 -11.86 -3.83 -20.49
CA VAL A 416 -11.17 -5.05 -20.08
C VAL A 416 -9.67 -4.81 -20.25
N VAL A 417 -8.93 -4.81 -19.13
CA VAL A 417 -7.52 -4.40 -19.11
C VAL A 417 -6.69 -5.45 -18.38
N PRO A 418 -5.72 -6.08 -19.06
CA PRO A 418 -4.70 -6.87 -18.37
C PRO A 418 -3.83 -5.98 -17.48
N ILE A 419 -3.51 -6.46 -16.27
CA ILE A 419 -2.68 -5.70 -15.30
C ILE A 419 -1.31 -5.31 -15.89
N GLY A 420 -0.77 -6.14 -16.81
CA GLY A 420 0.47 -5.87 -17.52
C GLY A 420 0.43 -4.71 -18.53
N CYS A 421 -0.73 -4.05 -18.71
CA CYS A 421 -0.87 -2.84 -19.51
C CYS A 421 -1.06 -1.57 -18.67
N LEU A 422 -1.26 -1.67 -17.36
CA LEU A 422 -1.76 -0.59 -16.52
C LEU A 422 -0.64 0.29 -15.95
N LYS A 423 -0.91 1.62 -15.85
CA LYS A 423 -0.13 2.60 -15.07
C LYS A 423 -1.04 3.66 -14.44
N ASP A 424 -0.42 4.65 -13.74
CA ASP A 424 -1.01 5.87 -13.19
C ASP A 424 -1.71 6.77 -14.22
#